data_6c447bb377f3fc2ebee00d3473c5e845
#
_entry.id   6c447bb377f3fc2ebee00d3473c5e845
#
_cell.length_a   1.000
_cell.length_b   1.000
_cell.length_c   1.000
_cell.angle_alpha   90.00
_cell.angle_beta   90.00
_cell.angle_gamma   90.00
#
_symmetry.space_group_name_H-M   'P 1'
#
loop_
_entity.id
_entity.type
_entity.pdbx_description
1 polymer ?
#
loop_
_entity_poly.entity_id
_entity_poly.type
_entity_poly.pdbx_seq_one_letter_code
_entity_poly.pdbx_strand_id
1 'polypeptide(L)'
;IGAEVKSGDILVGKVTPKSESPMTPEEKLLRAIFGEKASDVRDSSLYVPPGVSGTVVEVRVLSRRGVEKDERAITIEKQQIEKLAKDRDDEIEIIDHFVFVRLQKILEGQIVLSGPKSVKSGAKIDSTLLSTLSKGQYWQLIVEDSSVMVEIEQIKAQYDEKKDELNKRFT
;
A
#
# COMPACT_ATOMS: atom_id res chain seq x y z
N ILE A 1 -5.68 15.08 -7.14
CA ILE A 1 -6.36 14.90 -5.85
C ILE A 1 -6.34 16.24 -5.13
N GLY A 2 -7.45 16.62 -4.47
CA GLY A 2 -7.60 17.90 -3.78
C GLY A 2 -7.97 19.12 -4.66
N ALA A 3 -8.11 18.95 -5.97
CA ALA A 3 -8.52 20.02 -6.86
C ALA A 3 -10.03 20.30 -6.74
N GLU A 4 -10.39 21.57 -6.64
CA GLU A 4 -11.79 21.98 -6.71
C GLU A 4 -12.24 22.02 -8.18
N VAL A 5 -13.40 21.45 -8.45
CA VAL A 5 -14.01 21.40 -9.79
C VAL A 5 -15.41 22.03 -9.76
N LYS A 6 -15.74 22.73 -10.84
CA LYS A 6 -17.02 23.43 -11.04
C LYS A 6 -17.68 22.93 -12.32
N SER A 7 -18.96 23.25 -12.46
CA SER A 7 -19.73 22.95 -13.67
C SER A 7 -19.01 23.44 -14.93
N GLY A 8 -18.82 22.54 -15.88
CA GLY A 8 -18.14 22.80 -17.15
C GLY A 8 -16.63 22.48 -17.16
N ASP A 9 -16.03 22.18 -16.01
CA ASP A 9 -14.62 21.75 -15.96
C ASP A 9 -14.44 20.34 -16.54
N ILE A 10 -13.28 20.09 -17.14
CA ILE A 10 -12.93 18.78 -17.70
C ILE A 10 -12.41 17.87 -16.60
N LEU A 11 -13.10 16.78 -16.33
CA LEU A 11 -12.66 15.73 -15.41
C LEU A 11 -11.64 14.78 -16.07
N VAL A 12 -11.95 14.34 -17.30
CA VAL A 12 -11.09 13.47 -18.09
C VAL A 12 -11.05 13.96 -19.53
N GLY A 13 -9.87 14.36 -19.99
CA GLY A 13 -9.65 14.73 -21.37
C GLY A 13 -9.61 13.49 -22.28
N LYS A 14 -10.42 13.47 -23.31
CA LYS A 14 -10.46 12.40 -24.30
C LYS A 14 -10.73 12.96 -25.69
N VAL A 15 -9.93 12.53 -26.66
CA VAL A 15 -10.17 12.79 -28.07
C VAL A 15 -10.45 11.48 -28.80
N THR A 16 -11.43 11.47 -29.68
CA THR A 16 -11.78 10.30 -30.51
C THR A 16 -11.66 10.68 -31.98
N PRO A 17 -11.15 9.76 -32.84
CA PRO A 17 -11.15 10.03 -34.29
C PRO A 17 -12.59 10.22 -34.76
N LYS A 18 -12.80 11.20 -35.63
CA LYS A 18 -14.06 11.33 -36.37
C LYS A 18 -14.17 10.11 -37.27
N SER A 19 -15.32 9.42 -37.24
CA SER A 19 -15.63 8.46 -38.25
C SER A 19 -15.60 9.14 -39.61
N GLU A 20 -14.96 8.51 -40.60
CA GLU A 20 -14.94 9.00 -41.97
C GLU A 20 -16.39 9.13 -42.45
N SER A 21 -16.96 10.36 -42.39
CA SER A 21 -18.09 10.66 -43.25
C SER A 21 -17.60 10.60 -44.68
N PRO A 22 -18.37 10.05 -45.62
CA PRO A 22 -17.97 10.03 -47.02
C PRO A 22 -17.73 11.47 -47.48
N MET A 23 -16.46 11.84 -47.59
CA MET A 23 -16.07 13.15 -48.08
C MET A 23 -16.45 13.26 -49.55
N THR A 24 -17.01 14.40 -49.92
CA THR A 24 -17.21 14.70 -51.33
C THR A 24 -15.84 14.75 -52.05
N PRO A 25 -15.77 14.41 -53.36
CA PRO A 25 -14.52 14.51 -54.13
C PRO A 25 -13.85 15.87 -54.05
N GLU A 26 -14.64 16.93 -53.94
CA GLU A 26 -14.20 18.33 -53.82
C GLU A 26 -13.52 18.59 -52.48
N GLU A 27 -14.03 18.06 -51.35
CA GLU A 27 -13.40 18.15 -50.03
C GLU A 27 -12.07 17.39 -49.98
N LYS A 28 -11.96 16.23 -50.66
CA LYS A 28 -10.71 15.49 -50.78
C LYS A 28 -9.64 16.28 -51.55
N LEU A 29 -10.07 16.99 -52.60
CA LEU A 29 -9.21 17.80 -53.42
C LEU A 29 -8.72 19.04 -52.66
N LEU A 30 -9.58 19.73 -51.94
CA LEU A 30 -9.25 20.87 -51.07
C LEU A 30 -8.25 20.47 -49.99
N ARG A 31 -8.46 19.30 -49.37
CA ARG A 31 -7.55 18.75 -48.38
C ARG A 31 -6.17 18.44 -48.93
N ALA A 32 -6.10 17.92 -50.14
CA ALA A 32 -4.84 17.63 -50.81
C ALA A 32 -4.07 18.90 -51.20
N ILE A 33 -4.76 20.00 -51.58
CA ILE A 33 -4.17 21.25 -52.01
C ILE A 33 -3.72 22.12 -50.84
N PHE A 34 -4.53 22.23 -49.79
CA PHE A 34 -4.25 23.12 -48.65
C PHE A 34 -3.53 22.45 -47.49
N GLY A 35 -3.20 21.16 -47.60
CA GLY A 35 -2.40 20.45 -46.61
C GLY A 35 -3.02 20.47 -45.20
N GLU A 36 -4.34 20.63 -45.11
CA GLU A 36 -5.00 20.69 -43.79
C GLU A 36 -4.83 19.38 -43.07
N LYS A 37 -3.98 19.41 -42.08
CA LYS A 37 -4.12 18.59 -40.89
C LYS A 37 -5.32 19.10 -40.06
N ALA A 38 -6.49 19.26 -40.69
CA ALA A 38 -7.71 19.56 -40.00
C ALA A 38 -7.99 18.41 -39.03
N SER A 39 -8.11 18.71 -37.79
CA SER A 39 -8.30 17.81 -36.69
C SER A 39 -9.36 16.75 -36.96
N ASP A 40 -8.94 15.57 -37.41
CA ASP A 40 -9.81 14.40 -37.58
C ASP A 40 -10.25 13.81 -36.25
N VAL A 41 -10.18 14.61 -35.20
CA VAL A 41 -10.55 14.21 -33.85
C VAL A 41 -11.69 15.05 -33.32
N ARG A 42 -12.57 14.37 -32.59
CA ARG A 42 -13.67 14.99 -31.85
C ARG A 42 -13.34 14.97 -30.37
N ASP A 43 -13.60 16.05 -29.68
CA ASP A 43 -13.53 16.09 -28.22
C ASP A 43 -14.65 15.22 -27.63
N SER A 44 -14.26 14.22 -26.85
CA SER A 44 -15.14 13.29 -26.12
C SER A 44 -14.86 13.35 -24.62
N SER A 45 -14.29 14.46 -24.15
CA SER A 45 -13.91 14.66 -22.74
C SER A 45 -15.13 14.54 -21.81
N LEU A 46 -14.87 14.08 -20.61
CA LEU A 46 -15.87 14.03 -19.55
C LEU A 46 -15.86 15.36 -18.81
N TYR A 47 -16.99 16.05 -18.84
CA TYR A 47 -17.19 17.33 -18.15
C TYR A 47 -17.99 17.16 -16.87
N VAL A 48 -17.79 18.09 -15.92
CA VAL A 48 -18.64 18.19 -14.73
C VAL A 48 -20.04 18.62 -15.15
N PRO A 49 -21.09 17.87 -14.76
CA PRO A 49 -22.48 18.21 -15.08
C PRO A 49 -22.88 19.59 -14.52
N PRO A 50 -23.88 20.26 -15.14
CA PRO A 50 -24.37 21.53 -14.65
C PRO A 50 -24.95 21.36 -13.23
N GLY A 51 -24.65 22.32 -12.35
CA GLY A 51 -25.14 22.34 -10.97
C GLY A 51 -24.31 21.47 -9.98
N VAL A 52 -23.25 20.80 -10.43
CA VAL A 52 -22.35 20.03 -9.57
C VAL A 52 -21.06 20.80 -9.36
N SER A 53 -20.60 20.84 -8.11
CA SER A 53 -19.25 21.30 -7.73
C SER A 53 -18.73 20.46 -6.58
N GLY A 54 -17.43 20.30 -6.47
CA GLY A 54 -16.82 19.50 -5.42
C GLY A 54 -15.30 19.45 -5.50
N THR A 55 -14.71 18.66 -4.64
CA THR A 55 -13.26 18.43 -4.61
C THR A 55 -12.95 17.00 -5.05
N VAL A 56 -11.93 16.84 -5.89
CA VAL A 56 -11.49 15.51 -6.33
C VAL A 56 -10.85 14.77 -5.16
N VAL A 57 -11.46 13.68 -4.73
CA VAL A 57 -11.00 12.86 -3.59
C VAL A 57 -10.02 11.80 -4.05
N GLU A 58 -10.32 11.13 -5.17
CA GLU A 58 -9.54 10.00 -5.67
C GLU A 58 -9.50 9.99 -7.19
N VAL A 59 -8.37 9.57 -7.75
CA VAL A 59 -8.20 9.31 -9.18
C VAL A 59 -7.59 7.92 -9.34
N ARG A 60 -8.27 7.03 -10.07
CA ARG A 60 -7.77 5.69 -10.40
C ARG A 60 -7.44 5.61 -11.88
N VAL A 61 -6.21 5.23 -12.19
CA VAL A 61 -5.76 5.02 -13.56
C VAL A 61 -5.69 3.52 -13.83
N LEU A 62 -6.52 3.04 -14.76
CA LEU A 62 -6.56 1.65 -15.18
C LEU A 62 -5.91 1.52 -16.55
N SER A 63 -4.87 0.69 -16.67
CA SER A 63 -4.20 0.40 -17.93
C SER A 63 -4.26 -1.09 -18.26
N ARG A 64 -4.34 -1.43 -19.56
CA ARG A 64 -4.24 -2.82 -20.02
C ARG A 64 -2.78 -3.27 -20.01
N ARG A 65 -2.54 -4.58 -19.84
CA ARG A 65 -1.20 -5.15 -20.00
C ARG A 65 -0.66 -4.87 -21.40
N GLY A 66 0.60 -4.42 -21.50
CA GLY A 66 1.27 -4.15 -22.77
C GLY A 66 1.06 -2.74 -23.33
N VAL A 67 0.34 -1.87 -22.66
CA VAL A 67 0.22 -0.45 -23.02
C VAL A 67 1.27 0.34 -22.24
N GLU A 68 2.00 1.22 -22.89
CA GLU A 68 2.91 2.14 -22.22
C GLU A 68 2.14 3.07 -21.29
N LYS A 69 2.63 3.18 -20.06
CA LYS A 69 2.03 4.05 -19.03
C LYS A 69 2.67 5.44 -19.15
N ASP A 70 1.86 6.48 -19.08
CA ASP A 70 2.35 7.87 -19.00
C ASP A 70 3.02 8.12 -17.63
N GLU A 71 3.89 9.11 -17.60
CA GLU A 71 4.62 9.51 -16.37
C GLU A 71 3.68 9.78 -15.19
N ARG A 72 2.50 10.33 -15.47
CA ARG A 72 1.49 10.63 -14.45
C ARG A 72 0.88 9.35 -13.87
N ALA A 73 0.58 8.37 -14.71
CA ALA A 73 0.08 7.07 -14.28
C ALA A 73 1.12 6.34 -13.40
N ILE A 74 2.39 6.38 -13.81
CA ILE A 74 3.52 5.81 -13.05
C ILE A 74 3.66 6.50 -11.69
N THR A 75 3.51 7.83 -11.65
CA THR A 75 3.60 8.58 -10.38
C THR A 75 2.48 8.22 -9.41
N ILE A 76 1.24 8.12 -9.91
CA ILE A 76 0.08 7.72 -9.09
C ILE A 76 0.27 6.29 -8.56
N GLU A 77 0.72 5.35 -9.41
CA GLU A 77 0.99 3.97 -9.02
C GLU A 77 2.07 3.88 -7.94
N LYS A 78 3.18 4.63 -8.08
CA LYS A 78 4.22 4.71 -7.05
C LYS A 78 3.69 5.21 -5.72
N GLN A 79 2.90 6.28 -5.73
CA GLN A 79 2.30 6.82 -4.51
C GLN A 79 1.37 5.82 -3.83
N GLN A 80 0.60 5.04 -4.60
CA GLN A 80 -0.25 3.98 -4.06
C GLN A 80 0.56 2.85 -3.44
N ILE A 81 1.65 2.43 -4.10
CA ILE A 81 2.56 1.40 -3.59
C ILE A 81 3.22 1.86 -2.29
N GLU A 82 3.73 3.10 -2.25
CA GLU A 82 4.34 3.68 -1.05
C GLU A 82 3.36 3.75 0.12
N LYS A 83 2.11 4.14 -0.14
CA LYS A 83 1.05 4.16 0.88
C LYS A 83 0.77 2.76 1.42
N LEU A 84 0.59 1.78 0.54
CA LEU A 84 0.35 0.39 0.94
C LEU A 84 1.54 -0.21 1.72
N ALA A 85 2.78 0.12 1.29
CA ALA A 85 3.98 -0.32 2.01
C ALA A 85 4.03 0.26 3.43
N LYS A 86 3.69 1.54 3.58
CA LYS A 86 3.62 2.18 4.88
C LYS A 86 2.52 1.57 5.75
N ASP A 87 1.32 1.37 5.20
CA ASP A 87 0.20 0.75 5.92
C ASP A 87 0.59 -0.65 6.42
N ARG A 88 1.31 -1.44 5.61
CA ARG A 88 1.85 -2.75 6.02
C ARG A 88 2.83 -2.63 7.18
N ASP A 89 3.79 -1.71 7.06
CA ASP A 89 4.83 -1.54 8.07
C ASP A 89 4.24 -1.05 9.40
N ASP A 90 3.26 -0.16 9.35
CA ASP A 90 2.52 0.33 10.52
C ASP A 90 1.73 -0.83 11.19
N GLU A 91 1.05 -1.69 10.40
CA GLU A 91 0.35 -2.86 10.94
C GLU A 91 1.31 -3.87 11.60
N ILE A 92 2.48 -4.12 11.00
CA ILE A 92 3.52 -4.99 11.58
C ILE A 92 4.03 -4.39 12.90
N GLU A 93 4.28 -3.09 12.95
CA GLU A 93 4.75 -2.42 14.17
C GLU A 93 3.74 -2.53 15.32
N ILE A 94 2.45 -2.38 15.02
CA ILE A 94 1.37 -2.53 16.01
C ILE A 94 1.34 -3.96 16.56
N ILE A 95 1.41 -4.97 15.69
CA ILE A 95 1.43 -6.39 16.10
C ILE A 95 2.67 -6.68 16.95
N ASP A 96 3.84 -6.25 16.49
CA ASP A 96 5.09 -6.37 17.22
C ASP A 96 4.96 -5.78 18.63
N HIS A 97 4.51 -4.52 18.72
CA HIS A 97 4.37 -3.83 19.99
C HIS A 97 3.46 -4.62 20.95
N PHE A 98 2.30 -5.05 20.48
CA PHE A 98 1.33 -5.79 21.29
C PHE A 98 1.88 -7.13 21.79
N VAL A 99 2.52 -7.89 20.90
CA VAL A 99 3.10 -9.20 21.24
C VAL A 99 4.26 -9.05 22.22
N PHE A 100 5.16 -8.10 22.02
CA PHE A 100 6.30 -7.92 22.91
C PHE A 100 5.90 -7.37 24.29
N VAL A 101 4.90 -6.48 24.36
CA VAL A 101 4.35 -6.05 25.67
C VAL A 101 3.73 -7.24 26.43
N ARG A 102 3.03 -8.14 25.72
CA ARG A 102 2.47 -9.36 26.31
C ARG A 102 3.57 -10.30 26.79
N LEU A 103 4.60 -10.54 25.96
CA LEU A 103 5.74 -11.37 26.33
C LEU A 103 6.49 -10.83 27.54
N GLN A 104 6.68 -9.52 27.63
CA GLN A 104 7.31 -8.89 28.79
C GLN A 104 6.56 -9.20 30.07
N LYS A 105 5.24 -9.06 30.06
CA LYS A 105 4.39 -9.35 31.23
C LYS A 105 4.45 -10.82 31.68
N ILE A 106 4.55 -11.75 30.74
CA ILE A 106 4.60 -13.18 31.01
C ILE A 106 5.97 -13.58 31.52
N LEU A 107 7.03 -13.01 30.94
CA LEU A 107 8.42 -13.32 31.30
C LEU A 107 8.89 -12.64 32.59
N GLU A 108 8.28 -11.51 32.97
CA GLU A 108 8.67 -10.78 34.18
C GLU A 108 8.50 -11.64 35.43
N GLY A 109 9.55 -11.73 36.23
CA GLY A 109 9.59 -12.53 37.44
C GLY A 109 9.94 -13.99 37.28
N GLN A 110 10.05 -14.49 36.02
CA GLN A 110 10.44 -15.87 35.74
C GLN A 110 11.95 -16.09 35.89
N ILE A 111 12.36 -17.35 36.09
CA ILE A 111 13.75 -17.76 36.21
C ILE A 111 14.21 -18.34 34.85
N VAL A 112 15.33 -17.84 34.33
CA VAL A 112 15.90 -18.30 33.06
C VAL A 112 16.61 -19.63 33.24
N LEU A 113 16.22 -20.66 32.49
CA LEU A 113 17.02 -21.89 32.34
C LEU A 113 18.10 -21.74 31.28
N SER A 114 17.73 -21.18 30.14
CA SER A 114 18.64 -20.96 29.02
C SER A 114 18.20 -19.76 28.21
N GLY A 115 19.13 -19.09 27.53
CA GLY A 115 18.82 -17.92 26.73
C GLY A 115 20.01 -17.39 25.94
N PRO A 116 19.91 -16.18 25.35
CA PRO A 116 20.99 -15.57 24.61
C PRO A 116 22.23 -15.34 25.50
N LYS A 117 23.40 -15.23 24.90
CA LYS A 117 24.71 -15.10 25.60
C LYS A 117 24.76 -13.95 26.62
N SER A 118 23.90 -12.97 26.52
CA SER A 118 23.77 -11.84 27.44
C SER A 118 23.06 -12.17 28.74
N VAL A 119 22.38 -13.32 28.85
CA VAL A 119 21.56 -13.72 29.99
C VAL A 119 22.17 -14.93 30.66
N LYS A 120 22.40 -14.85 31.99
CA LYS A 120 22.93 -15.96 32.77
C LYS A 120 21.81 -16.93 33.14
N SER A 121 22.07 -18.23 33.04
CA SER A 121 21.18 -19.27 33.58
C SER A 121 20.96 -19.07 35.07
N GLY A 122 19.72 -19.25 35.55
CA GLY A 122 19.33 -19.02 36.95
C GLY A 122 19.04 -17.56 37.30
N ALA A 123 19.20 -16.62 36.35
CA ALA A 123 18.86 -15.22 36.59
C ALA A 123 17.32 -15.03 36.59
N LYS A 124 16.84 -14.16 37.50
CA LYS A 124 15.47 -13.71 37.47
C LYS A 124 15.28 -12.62 36.40
N ILE A 125 14.23 -12.74 35.64
CA ILE A 125 13.91 -11.79 34.58
C ILE A 125 13.28 -10.54 35.19
N ASP A 126 13.99 -9.42 35.05
CA ASP A 126 13.52 -8.09 35.47
C ASP A 126 13.25 -7.23 34.22
N SER A 127 12.45 -6.16 34.38
CA SER A 127 12.15 -5.21 33.29
C SER A 127 13.41 -4.57 32.69
N THR A 128 14.46 -4.37 33.51
CA THR A 128 15.75 -3.84 33.04
C THR A 128 16.47 -4.83 32.11
N LEU A 129 16.45 -6.12 32.42
CA LEU A 129 17.03 -7.15 31.57
C LEU A 129 16.24 -7.26 30.25
N LEU A 130 14.91 -7.24 30.32
CA LEU A 130 14.06 -7.28 29.15
C LEU A 130 14.31 -6.09 28.21
N SER A 131 14.55 -4.89 28.73
CA SER A 131 14.84 -3.71 27.91
C SER A 131 16.18 -3.77 27.18
N THR A 132 17.12 -4.58 27.64
CA THR A 132 18.44 -4.76 26.99
C THR A 132 18.41 -5.81 25.87
N LEU A 133 17.34 -6.61 25.77
CA LEU A 133 17.19 -7.66 24.78
C LEU A 133 16.57 -7.14 23.49
N SER A 134 17.07 -7.60 22.36
CA SER A 134 16.43 -7.35 21.06
C SER A 134 15.19 -8.24 20.90
N LYS A 135 14.25 -7.82 20.05
CA LYS A 135 13.00 -8.55 19.78
C LYS A 135 13.22 -10.03 19.45
N GLY A 136 14.24 -10.34 18.65
CA GLY A 136 14.59 -11.74 18.30
C GLY A 136 15.10 -12.58 19.47
N GLN A 137 15.67 -11.94 20.49
CA GLN A 137 16.23 -12.64 21.67
C GLN A 137 15.17 -13.06 22.67
N TYR A 138 13.99 -12.41 22.67
CA TYR A 138 12.86 -12.82 23.51
C TYR A 138 12.44 -14.27 23.22
N TRP A 139 12.43 -14.67 21.96
CA TRP A 139 12.07 -16.03 21.54
C TRP A 139 13.10 -17.11 21.88
N GLN A 140 14.30 -16.69 22.30
CA GLN A 140 15.38 -17.60 22.69
C GLN A 140 15.41 -17.86 24.21
N LEU A 141 14.56 -17.16 24.96
CA LEU A 141 14.47 -17.35 26.40
C LEU A 141 13.71 -18.64 26.72
N ILE A 142 14.34 -19.52 27.52
CA ILE A 142 13.73 -20.72 28.09
C ILE A 142 13.64 -20.49 29.57
N VAL A 143 12.41 -20.56 30.12
CA VAL A 143 12.15 -20.37 31.54
C VAL A 143 11.86 -21.69 32.21
N GLU A 144 11.96 -21.73 33.55
CA GLU A 144 11.78 -22.94 34.35
C GLU A 144 10.30 -23.43 34.36
N ASP A 145 9.37 -22.49 34.28
CA ASP A 145 7.92 -22.80 34.27
C ASP A 145 7.48 -23.31 32.90
N SER A 146 7.15 -24.60 32.83
CA SER A 146 6.70 -25.22 31.58
C SER A 146 5.35 -24.69 31.08
N SER A 147 4.47 -24.19 31.98
CA SER A 147 3.19 -23.61 31.58
C SER A 147 3.38 -22.29 30.83
N VAL A 148 4.34 -21.48 31.28
CA VAL A 148 4.75 -20.24 30.62
C VAL A 148 5.39 -20.54 29.26
N MET A 149 6.19 -21.59 29.14
CA MET A 149 6.78 -21.99 27.84
C MET A 149 5.72 -22.36 26.82
N VAL A 150 4.68 -23.11 27.19
CA VAL A 150 3.56 -23.44 26.29
C VAL A 150 2.83 -22.16 25.84
N GLU A 151 2.63 -21.21 26.76
CA GLU A 151 1.99 -19.94 26.37
C GLU A 151 2.86 -19.12 25.41
N ILE A 152 4.19 -19.09 25.62
CA ILE A 152 5.12 -18.41 24.69
C ILE A 152 5.12 -19.06 23.31
N GLU A 153 5.06 -20.40 23.22
CA GLU A 153 4.97 -21.10 21.94
C GLU A 153 3.67 -20.83 21.22
N GLN A 154 2.54 -20.75 21.94
CA GLN A 154 1.24 -20.36 21.35
C GLN A 154 1.27 -18.92 20.82
N ILE A 155 1.84 -17.98 21.58
CA ILE A 155 1.97 -16.59 21.14
C ILE A 155 2.86 -16.51 19.90
N LYS A 156 3.96 -17.27 19.86
CA LYS A 156 4.84 -17.32 18.70
C LYS A 156 4.13 -17.84 17.46
N ALA A 157 3.39 -18.95 17.59
CA ALA A 157 2.62 -19.51 16.48
C ALA A 157 1.57 -18.51 15.94
N GLN A 158 0.85 -17.83 16.83
CA GLN A 158 -0.11 -16.78 16.44
C GLN A 158 0.57 -15.57 15.78
N TYR A 159 1.73 -15.18 16.27
CA TYR A 159 2.51 -14.07 15.70
C TYR A 159 3.00 -14.40 14.29
N ASP A 160 3.57 -15.60 14.09
CA ASP A 160 4.08 -16.05 12.80
C ASP A 160 2.92 -16.18 11.79
N GLU A 161 1.77 -16.75 12.20
CA GLU A 161 0.57 -16.86 11.37
C GLU A 161 0.05 -15.47 10.93
N LYS A 162 -0.05 -14.53 11.87
CA LYS A 162 -0.52 -13.16 11.55
C LYS A 162 0.44 -12.43 10.63
N LYS A 163 1.73 -12.59 10.81
CA LYS A 163 2.74 -11.99 9.95
C LYS A 163 2.72 -12.56 8.54
N ASP A 164 2.51 -13.86 8.41
CA ASP A 164 2.34 -14.53 7.11
C ASP A 164 1.05 -14.11 6.42
N GLU A 165 -0.06 -13.94 7.16
CA GLU A 165 -1.33 -13.43 6.64
C GLU A 165 -1.16 -12.00 6.08
N LEU A 166 -0.48 -11.12 6.83
CA LEU A 166 -0.17 -9.77 6.38
C LEU A 166 0.68 -9.78 5.12
N ASN A 167 1.77 -10.53 5.10
CA ASN A 167 2.62 -10.61 3.92
C ASN A 167 1.85 -11.10 2.69
N LYS A 168 0.96 -12.08 2.82
CA LYS A 168 0.10 -12.56 1.71
C LYS A 168 -0.90 -11.52 1.24
N ARG A 169 -1.40 -10.66 2.15
CA ARG A 169 -2.37 -9.60 1.80
C ARG A 169 -1.72 -8.47 1.00
N PHE A 170 -0.44 -8.19 1.25
CA PHE A 170 0.30 -7.09 0.61
C PHE A 170 1.22 -7.54 -0.53
N THR A 171 1.23 -8.81 -0.91
CA THR A 171 1.92 -9.34 -2.09
C THR A 171 1.00 -9.39 -3.30
#